data_3456e124a8989db05f6d97c36714da2e
#
_entry.id   3456e124a8989db05f6d97c36714da2e
#
_cell.length_a   1.000
_cell.length_b   1.000
_cell.length_c   1.000
_cell.angle_alpha   90.00
_cell.angle_beta   90.00
_cell.angle_gamma   90.00
#
_symmetry.space_group_name_H-M   'P 1'
#
loop_
_entity.id
_entity.type
_entity.pdbx_description
1 polymer ?
#
loop_
_entity_poly.entity_id
_entity_poly.type
_entity_poly.pdbx_seq_one_letter_code
_entity_poly.pdbx_strand_id
1 'polypeptide(L)'
;MISAVFLLLAVVLDRLLGEPRRWHPLVGYGYLVRKVEHALYPATPQAEPVWRMRLRGVLGISLLLLPLTGLACWLARLPWLGQLASVLLLYLAIGAQSLREHAQAVLDALRAGDLPLARYKVSMIVSRNTSELDETAVARATIESVLENGSDAIFAAVFWFLLLGAPGVVLYRAANTLDAMWGYRNERFLHFGWAAARFDDVLNLIPARLTALTYILLGHTRQGWQCWRAQAPSWYSPNAGPVMAAGAGALGVLLGGAASYHGKLKQRPTLGLQRPPVAEDIARAIALVERSLWLWVALALLAGWLNWSFSHA
;
A
#
# COMPACT_ATOMS: atom_id res chain seq x y z
N MET A 1 1.97 -5.69 24.99
CA MET A 1 0.51 -5.95 24.99
C MET A 1 -0.31 -4.75 24.46
N ILE A 2 -0.09 -3.52 24.92
CA ILE A 2 -0.88 -2.33 24.58
C ILE A 2 -0.95 -2.08 23.04
N SER A 3 0.16 -2.10 22.32
CA SER A 3 0.17 -1.87 20.85
C SER A 3 -0.66 -2.90 20.07
N ALA A 4 -0.71 -4.16 20.54
CA ALA A 4 -1.51 -5.20 19.90
C ALA A 4 -3.02 -4.97 20.11
N VAL A 5 -3.41 -4.50 21.28
CA VAL A 5 -4.80 -4.11 21.57
C VAL A 5 -5.20 -2.89 20.71
N PHE A 6 -4.32 -1.91 20.56
CA PHE A 6 -4.57 -0.75 19.69
C PHE A 6 -4.70 -1.15 18.23
N LEU A 7 -3.90 -2.11 17.76
CA LEU A 7 -4.03 -2.68 16.43
C LEU A 7 -5.42 -3.32 16.24
N LEU A 8 -5.84 -4.18 17.16
CA LEU A 8 -7.17 -4.80 17.10
C LEU A 8 -8.29 -3.74 17.05
N LEU A 9 -8.23 -2.73 17.93
CA LEU A 9 -9.22 -1.66 17.96
C LEU A 9 -9.22 -0.86 16.65
N ALA A 10 -8.07 -0.52 16.10
CA ALA A 10 -7.97 0.21 14.83
C ALA A 10 -8.54 -0.59 13.66
N VAL A 11 -8.25 -1.90 13.58
CA VAL A 11 -8.80 -2.80 12.53
C VAL A 11 -10.32 -2.95 12.68
N VAL A 12 -10.83 -3.05 13.90
CA VAL A 12 -12.28 -3.10 14.14
C VAL A 12 -12.94 -1.76 13.74
N LEU A 13 -12.33 -0.63 14.09
CA LEU A 13 -12.84 0.69 13.67
C LEU A 13 -12.84 0.82 12.13
N ASP A 14 -11.76 0.44 11.44
CA ASP A 14 -11.71 0.44 9.98
C ASP A 14 -12.83 -0.43 9.38
N ARG A 15 -13.07 -1.60 9.96
CA ARG A 15 -14.13 -2.51 9.50
C ARG A 15 -15.54 -1.95 9.69
N LEU A 16 -15.79 -1.24 10.78
CA LEU A 16 -17.13 -0.75 11.14
C LEU A 16 -17.44 0.60 10.51
N LEU A 17 -16.46 1.51 10.47
CA LEU A 17 -16.64 2.89 10.02
C LEU A 17 -16.20 3.12 8.57
N GLY A 18 -15.31 2.25 8.05
CA GLY A 18 -14.66 2.47 6.76
C GLY A 18 -13.79 3.72 6.75
N GLU A 19 -13.40 4.15 5.56
CA GLU A 19 -12.60 5.36 5.36
C GLU A 19 -13.48 6.62 5.44
N PRO A 20 -13.08 7.66 6.20
CA PRO A 20 -13.82 8.92 6.27
C PRO A 20 -13.96 9.56 4.89
N ARG A 21 -15.17 9.69 4.37
CA ARG A 21 -15.44 10.26 3.03
C ARG A 21 -15.20 11.78 2.96
N ARG A 22 -15.25 12.47 4.09
CA ARG A 22 -15.00 13.92 4.21
C ARG A 22 -13.92 14.15 5.24
N TRP A 23 -13.06 15.15 5.02
CA TRP A 23 -12.04 15.56 5.97
C TRP A 23 -10.96 14.52 6.28
N HIS A 24 -10.69 13.58 5.32
CA HIS A 24 -9.60 12.63 5.53
C HIS A 24 -8.26 13.37 5.65
N PRO A 25 -7.45 13.12 6.72
CA PRO A 25 -6.20 13.86 6.96
C PRO A 25 -5.21 13.78 5.79
N LEU A 26 -5.17 12.67 5.05
CA LEU A 26 -4.31 12.52 3.87
C LEU A 26 -4.68 13.47 2.73
N VAL A 27 -5.94 13.89 2.62
CA VAL A 27 -6.35 14.90 1.64
C VAL A 27 -5.73 16.25 2.02
N GLY A 28 -5.82 16.64 3.29
CA GLY A 28 -5.16 17.84 3.82
C GLY A 28 -3.65 17.78 3.65
N TYR A 29 -3.04 16.62 3.92
CA TYR A 29 -1.63 16.38 3.68
C TYR A 29 -1.25 16.54 2.20
N GLY A 30 -2.05 16.00 1.28
CA GLY A 30 -1.85 16.19 -0.16
C GLY A 30 -1.89 17.66 -0.61
N TYR A 31 -2.70 18.52 0.03
CA TYR A 31 -2.64 19.96 -0.20
C TYR A 31 -1.31 20.58 0.28
N LEU A 32 -0.83 20.16 1.44
CA LEU A 32 0.46 20.61 1.96
C LEU A 32 1.62 20.17 1.06
N VAL A 33 1.59 18.93 0.59
CA VAL A 33 2.57 18.38 -0.38
C VAL A 33 2.63 19.25 -1.63
N ARG A 34 1.47 19.61 -2.22
CA ARG A 34 1.44 20.50 -3.40
C ARG A 34 1.98 21.90 -3.10
N LYS A 35 1.73 22.46 -1.93
CA LYS A 35 2.29 23.77 -1.54
C LYS A 35 3.80 23.73 -1.43
N VAL A 36 4.35 22.69 -0.79
CA VAL A 36 5.80 22.51 -0.65
C VAL A 36 6.44 22.23 -2.02
N GLU A 37 5.80 21.40 -2.85
CA GLU A 37 6.25 21.20 -4.24
C GLU A 37 6.33 22.53 -4.99
N HIS A 38 5.27 23.32 -4.98
CA HIS A 38 5.22 24.59 -5.70
C HIS A 38 6.29 25.58 -5.21
N ALA A 39 6.57 25.57 -3.91
CA ALA A 39 7.60 26.46 -3.33
C ALA A 39 9.04 26.01 -3.66
N LEU A 40 9.28 24.69 -3.79
CA LEU A 40 10.61 24.14 -3.99
C LEU A 40 10.91 23.78 -5.45
N TYR A 41 9.89 23.56 -6.28
CA TYR A 41 10.09 23.19 -7.67
C TYR A 41 10.48 24.43 -8.48
N PRO A 42 11.62 24.42 -9.24
CA PRO A 42 12.12 25.61 -9.91
C PRO A 42 11.25 25.99 -11.12
N ALA A 43 11.20 27.28 -11.43
CA ALA A 43 10.50 27.79 -12.61
C ALA A 43 11.10 27.27 -13.93
N THR A 44 12.42 27.04 -13.96
CA THR A 44 13.18 26.52 -15.12
C THR A 44 13.88 25.20 -14.76
N PRO A 45 13.15 24.09 -14.65
CA PRO A 45 13.71 22.83 -14.19
C PRO A 45 14.80 22.27 -15.12
N GLN A 46 14.75 22.57 -16.43
CA GLN A 46 15.72 22.13 -17.42
C GLN A 46 17.12 22.80 -17.25
N ALA A 47 17.17 23.98 -16.64
CA ALA A 47 18.42 24.69 -16.35
C ALA A 47 19.05 24.25 -15.00
N GLU A 48 18.32 23.50 -14.17
CA GLU A 48 18.81 23.08 -12.86
C GLU A 48 19.63 21.79 -12.95
N PRO A 49 20.81 21.73 -12.33
CA PRO A 49 21.59 20.50 -12.27
C PRO A 49 20.87 19.43 -11.43
N VAL A 50 21.02 18.17 -11.82
CA VAL A 50 20.35 17.00 -11.21
C VAL A 50 20.50 16.95 -9.68
N TRP A 51 21.70 17.25 -9.16
CA TRP A 51 21.94 17.21 -7.72
C TRP A 51 21.13 18.27 -6.95
N ARG A 52 20.90 19.47 -7.51
CA ARG A 52 20.05 20.50 -6.90
C ARG A 52 18.58 20.07 -6.88
N MET A 53 18.11 19.48 -7.98
CA MET A 53 16.75 18.92 -8.03
C MET A 53 16.55 17.85 -6.96
N ARG A 54 17.51 16.94 -6.79
CA ARG A 54 17.47 15.92 -5.72
C ARG A 54 17.52 16.55 -4.32
N LEU A 55 18.37 17.55 -4.12
CA LEU A 55 18.46 18.24 -2.83
C LEU A 55 17.15 18.96 -2.47
N ARG A 56 16.48 19.62 -3.43
CA ARG A 56 15.14 20.21 -3.24
C ARG A 56 14.11 19.14 -2.87
N GLY A 57 14.16 17.97 -3.50
CA GLY A 57 13.33 16.82 -3.14
C GLY A 57 13.60 16.33 -1.72
N VAL A 58 14.86 16.17 -1.31
CA VAL A 58 15.25 15.80 0.05
C VAL A 58 14.75 16.84 1.06
N LEU A 59 14.94 18.14 0.77
CA LEU A 59 14.40 19.20 1.62
C LEU A 59 12.87 19.13 1.72
N GLY A 60 12.17 18.89 0.60
CA GLY A 60 10.73 18.76 0.56
C GLY A 60 10.20 17.63 1.45
N ILE A 61 10.78 16.42 1.32
CA ILE A 61 10.37 15.30 2.19
C ILE A 61 10.70 15.56 3.66
N SER A 62 11.84 16.19 3.96
CA SER A 62 12.22 16.52 5.34
C SER A 62 11.25 17.54 5.97
N LEU A 63 10.89 18.59 5.25
CA LEU A 63 9.92 19.59 5.68
C LEU A 63 8.52 19.03 5.92
N LEU A 64 8.15 17.95 5.20
CA LEU A 64 6.85 17.32 5.32
C LEU A 64 6.83 16.21 6.37
N LEU A 65 7.86 15.38 6.44
CA LEU A 65 7.88 14.20 7.30
C LEU A 65 8.28 14.54 8.74
N LEU A 66 9.33 15.37 8.94
CA LEU A 66 9.85 15.61 10.28
C LEU A 66 8.85 16.32 11.22
N PRO A 67 8.17 17.41 10.82
CA PRO A 67 7.18 18.05 11.70
C PRO A 67 5.99 17.13 12.00
N LEU A 68 5.50 16.39 11.00
CA LEU A 68 4.35 15.50 11.15
C LEU A 68 4.68 14.33 12.08
N THR A 69 5.85 13.71 11.90
CA THR A 69 6.33 12.63 12.78
C THR A 69 6.63 13.15 14.17
N GLY A 70 7.22 14.35 14.29
CA GLY A 70 7.47 15.01 15.58
C GLY A 70 6.17 15.30 16.34
N LEU A 71 5.14 15.78 15.64
CA LEU A 71 3.81 15.97 16.23
C LEU A 71 3.21 14.64 16.71
N ALA A 72 3.32 13.57 15.91
CA ALA A 72 2.85 12.24 16.31
C ALA A 72 3.63 11.70 17.53
N CYS A 73 4.94 11.95 17.61
CA CYS A 73 5.76 11.62 18.78
C CYS A 73 5.29 12.37 20.04
N TRP A 74 4.99 13.65 19.89
CA TRP A 74 4.51 14.47 21.00
C TRP A 74 3.12 14.01 21.47
N LEU A 75 2.18 13.83 20.53
CA LEU A 75 0.83 13.34 20.83
C LEU A 75 0.86 11.98 21.54
N ALA A 76 1.69 11.03 21.06
CA ALA A 76 1.78 9.69 21.65
C ALA A 76 2.27 9.67 23.10
N ARG A 77 2.94 10.75 23.57
CA ARG A 77 3.42 10.89 24.95
C ARG A 77 2.38 11.45 25.91
N LEU A 78 1.27 11.99 25.41
CA LEU A 78 0.23 12.55 26.25
C LEU A 78 -0.52 11.43 26.99
N PRO A 79 -0.73 11.55 28.34
CA PRO A 79 -1.55 10.60 29.06
C PRO A 79 -2.95 10.53 28.48
N TRP A 80 -3.53 9.31 28.35
CA TRP A 80 -4.86 9.02 27.82
C TRP A 80 -5.09 9.48 26.37
N LEU A 81 -4.82 10.75 26.04
CA LEU A 81 -4.92 11.29 24.69
C LEU A 81 -3.96 10.59 23.71
N GLY A 82 -2.76 10.22 24.17
CA GLY A 82 -1.78 9.48 23.35
C GLY A 82 -2.26 8.09 22.96
N GLN A 83 -2.98 7.41 23.84
CA GLN A 83 -3.56 6.10 23.54
C GLN A 83 -4.67 6.23 22.51
N LEU A 84 -5.60 7.15 22.71
CA LEU A 84 -6.67 7.43 21.77
C LEU A 84 -6.10 7.88 20.40
N ALA A 85 -5.15 8.82 20.42
CA ALA A 85 -4.48 9.28 19.21
C ALA A 85 -3.78 8.14 18.47
N SER A 86 -3.14 7.20 19.18
CA SER A 86 -2.46 6.04 18.57
C SER A 86 -3.45 5.13 17.83
N VAL A 87 -4.60 4.84 18.43
CA VAL A 87 -5.65 4.04 17.78
C VAL A 87 -6.22 4.79 16.57
N LEU A 88 -6.54 6.08 16.71
CA LEU A 88 -7.12 6.86 15.62
C LEU A 88 -6.14 7.08 14.46
N LEU A 89 -4.86 7.35 14.74
CA LEU A 89 -3.83 7.51 13.69
C LEU A 89 -3.60 6.20 12.93
N LEU A 90 -3.62 5.06 13.63
CA LEU A 90 -3.54 3.75 12.96
C LEU A 90 -4.80 3.47 12.15
N TYR A 91 -6.00 3.69 12.69
CA TYR A 91 -7.26 3.54 11.97
C TYR A 91 -7.27 4.36 10.67
N LEU A 92 -6.87 5.64 10.72
CA LEU A 92 -6.80 6.53 9.56
C LEU A 92 -5.69 6.14 8.57
N ALA A 93 -4.71 5.36 8.99
CA ALA A 93 -3.63 4.89 8.13
C ALA A 93 -3.96 3.57 7.43
N ILE A 94 -4.80 2.72 8.02
CA ILE A 94 -5.20 1.43 7.45
C ILE A 94 -6.36 1.67 6.47
N GLY A 95 -6.22 1.21 5.23
CA GLY A 95 -7.25 1.30 4.20
C GLY A 95 -7.87 -0.06 3.85
N ALA A 96 -8.02 -0.98 4.83
CA ALA A 96 -8.45 -2.34 4.56
C ALA A 96 -9.90 -2.43 4.07
N GLN A 97 -10.81 -1.72 4.75
CA GLN A 97 -12.22 -1.70 4.36
C GLN A 97 -12.43 -0.98 3.02
N SER A 98 -11.74 0.13 2.80
CA SER A 98 -11.78 0.88 1.52
C SER A 98 -11.28 0.02 0.35
N LEU A 99 -10.14 -0.67 0.51
CA LEU A 99 -9.59 -1.58 -0.50
C LEU A 99 -10.59 -2.69 -0.85
N ARG A 100 -11.20 -3.30 0.17
CA ARG A 100 -12.23 -4.32 0.00
C ARG A 100 -13.44 -3.79 -0.75
N GLU A 101 -14.00 -2.64 -0.35
CA GLU A 101 -15.20 -2.06 -0.97
C GLU A 101 -14.98 -1.75 -2.44
N HIS A 102 -13.83 -1.18 -2.80
CA HIS A 102 -13.50 -0.89 -4.18
C HIS A 102 -13.33 -2.16 -5.02
N ALA A 103 -12.62 -3.16 -4.51
CA ALA A 103 -12.42 -4.42 -5.22
C ALA A 103 -13.74 -5.21 -5.34
N GLN A 104 -14.58 -5.20 -4.30
CA GLN A 104 -15.90 -5.82 -4.31
C GLN A 104 -16.82 -5.17 -5.35
N ALA A 105 -16.79 -3.84 -5.48
CA ALA A 105 -17.58 -3.12 -6.48
C ALA A 105 -17.21 -3.50 -7.92
N VAL A 106 -15.94 -3.83 -8.19
CA VAL A 106 -15.51 -4.35 -9.50
C VAL A 106 -16.05 -5.78 -9.70
N LEU A 107 -15.91 -6.64 -8.68
CA LEU A 107 -16.41 -8.01 -8.72
C LEU A 107 -17.92 -8.06 -8.99
N ASP A 108 -18.69 -7.22 -8.29
CA ASP A 108 -20.14 -7.18 -8.42
C ASP A 108 -20.56 -6.73 -9.83
N ALA A 109 -19.86 -5.75 -10.42
CA ALA A 109 -20.09 -5.32 -11.78
C ALA A 109 -19.77 -6.43 -12.81
N LEU A 110 -18.67 -7.18 -12.63
CA LEU A 110 -18.34 -8.32 -13.50
C LEU A 110 -19.35 -9.45 -13.36
N ARG A 111 -19.82 -9.77 -12.15
CA ARG A 111 -20.87 -10.78 -11.92
C ARG A 111 -22.21 -10.41 -12.56
N ALA A 112 -22.51 -9.11 -12.63
CA ALA A 112 -23.69 -8.59 -13.32
C ALA A 112 -23.55 -8.58 -14.86
N GLY A 113 -22.37 -8.92 -15.41
CA GLY A 113 -22.09 -8.80 -16.85
C GLY A 113 -21.94 -7.36 -17.33
N ASP A 114 -21.84 -6.39 -16.43
CA ASP A 114 -21.71 -4.96 -16.76
C ASP A 114 -20.21 -4.58 -16.87
N LEU A 115 -19.61 -4.91 -18.01
CA LEU A 115 -18.21 -4.60 -18.28
C LEU A 115 -17.92 -3.07 -18.30
N PRO A 116 -18.78 -2.20 -18.85
CA PRO A 116 -18.59 -0.74 -18.73
C PRO A 116 -18.50 -0.26 -17.29
N LEU A 117 -19.39 -0.72 -16.42
CA LEU A 117 -19.34 -0.39 -14.99
C LEU A 117 -18.08 -0.97 -14.32
N ALA A 118 -17.70 -2.20 -14.63
CA ALA A 118 -16.48 -2.82 -14.11
C ALA A 118 -15.22 -2.03 -14.50
N ARG A 119 -15.11 -1.56 -15.74
CA ARG A 119 -14.04 -0.66 -16.22
C ARG A 119 -14.01 0.65 -15.45
N TYR A 120 -15.17 1.26 -15.20
CA TYR A 120 -15.26 2.47 -14.38
C TYR A 120 -14.81 2.21 -12.92
N LYS A 121 -15.29 1.13 -12.30
CA LYS A 121 -14.91 0.79 -10.92
C LYS A 121 -13.42 0.50 -10.80
N VAL A 122 -12.82 -0.26 -11.71
CA VAL A 122 -11.38 -0.54 -11.65
C VAL A 122 -10.53 0.71 -11.92
N SER A 123 -11.01 1.69 -12.70
CA SER A 123 -10.29 2.95 -12.93
C SER A 123 -10.09 3.78 -11.65
N MET A 124 -10.90 3.54 -10.62
CA MET A 124 -10.77 4.21 -9.33
C MET A 124 -9.61 3.69 -8.48
N ILE A 125 -9.07 2.51 -8.81
CA ILE A 125 -8.03 1.82 -8.01
C ILE A 125 -6.76 1.50 -8.81
N VAL A 126 -6.70 1.86 -10.10
CA VAL A 126 -5.50 1.67 -10.92
C VAL A 126 -5.17 2.94 -11.71
N SER A 127 -3.88 3.18 -11.98
CA SER A 127 -3.40 4.34 -12.72
C SER A 127 -3.28 4.12 -14.25
N ARG A 128 -3.72 2.94 -14.74
CA ARG A 128 -3.68 2.59 -16.18
C ARG A 128 -4.99 2.95 -16.89
N ASN A 129 -4.95 3.02 -18.23
CA ASN A 129 -6.17 3.15 -19.01
C ASN A 129 -7.00 1.87 -18.91
N THR A 130 -8.29 2.02 -18.59
CA THR A 130 -9.21 0.91 -18.36
C THR A 130 -10.32 0.81 -19.42
N SER A 131 -10.41 1.78 -20.33
CA SER A 131 -11.53 1.89 -21.29
C SER A 131 -11.68 0.70 -22.25
N GLU A 132 -10.57 0.00 -22.53
CA GLU A 132 -10.52 -1.10 -23.50
C GLU A 132 -10.27 -2.47 -22.86
N LEU A 133 -10.23 -2.55 -21.51
CA LEU A 133 -9.97 -3.81 -20.84
C LEU A 133 -11.13 -4.79 -21.01
N ASP A 134 -10.83 -6.03 -21.37
CA ASP A 134 -11.77 -7.15 -21.27
C ASP A 134 -11.96 -7.60 -19.80
N GLU A 135 -12.89 -8.50 -19.56
CA GLU A 135 -13.21 -8.99 -18.20
C GLU A 135 -11.98 -9.58 -17.50
N THR A 136 -11.16 -10.36 -18.21
CA THR A 136 -9.92 -10.95 -17.69
C THR A 136 -8.90 -9.88 -17.32
N ALA A 137 -8.75 -8.85 -18.14
CA ALA A 137 -7.83 -7.75 -17.86
C ALA A 137 -8.33 -6.86 -16.71
N VAL A 138 -9.65 -6.66 -16.56
CA VAL A 138 -10.27 -5.99 -15.40
C VAL A 138 -10.02 -6.80 -14.14
N ALA A 139 -10.27 -8.12 -14.15
CA ALA A 139 -10.00 -9.00 -13.02
C ALA A 139 -8.52 -8.97 -12.63
N ARG A 140 -7.62 -9.09 -13.62
CA ARG A 140 -6.16 -8.99 -13.42
C ARG A 140 -5.76 -7.67 -12.77
N ALA A 141 -6.26 -6.55 -13.29
CA ALA A 141 -5.97 -5.22 -12.77
C ALA A 141 -6.41 -5.05 -11.32
N THR A 142 -7.59 -5.58 -11.00
CA THR A 142 -8.16 -5.53 -9.66
C THR A 142 -7.36 -6.37 -8.69
N ILE A 143 -6.99 -7.61 -9.05
CA ILE A 143 -6.18 -8.49 -8.20
C ILE A 143 -4.80 -7.90 -7.96
N GLU A 144 -4.14 -7.36 -9.01
CA GLU A 144 -2.87 -6.63 -8.87
C GLU A 144 -3.00 -5.50 -7.83
N SER A 145 -4.03 -4.67 -7.95
CA SER A 145 -4.28 -3.57 -7.02
C SER A 145 -4.55 -4.04 -5.59
N VAL A 146 -5.32 -5.13 -5.41
CA VAL A 146 -5.62 -5.70 -4.09
C VAL A 146 -4.36 -6.22 -3.40
N LEU A 147 -3.50 -6.94 -4.12
CA LEU A 147 -2.28 -7.51 -3.55
C LEU A 147 -1.26 -6.42 -3.20
N GLU A 148 -1.03 -5.48 -4.12
CA GLU A 148 -0.05 -4.38 -3.96
C GLU A 148 -0.51 -3.41 -2.87
N ASN A 149 -1.75 -2.88 -2.93
CA ASN A 149 -2.27 -1.99 -1.90
C ASN A 149 -2.50 -2.71 -0.56
N GLY A 150 -2.75 -4.02 -0.56
CA GLY A 150 -2.72 -4.82 0.65
C GLY A 150 -1.39 -4.70 1.39
N SER A 151 -0.27 -4.79 0.66
CA SER A 151 1.06 -4.56 1.23
C SER A 151 1.21 -3.12 1.73
N ASP A 152 0.94 -2.14 0.88
CA ASP A 152 1.31 -0.75 1.11
C ASP A 152 0.33 -0.02 2.05
N ALA A 153 -0.97 -0.23 1.88
CA ALA A 153 -1.98 0.46 2.67
C ALA A 153 -2.34 -0.25 3.99
N ILE A 154 -1.99 -1.53 4.16
CA ILE A 154 -2.37 -2.30 5.33
C ILE A 154 -1.13 -2.81 6.08
N PHE A 155 -0.40 -3.77 5.49
CA PHE A 155 0.64 -4.50 6.22
C PHE A 155 1.84 -3.63 6.60
N ALA A 156 2.27 -2.74 5.73
CA ALA A 156 3.37 -1.85 6.05
C ALA A 156 2.96 -0.80 7.11
N ALA A 157 1.73 -0.30 7.08
CA ALA A 157 1.19 0.58 8.13
C ALA A 157 1.15 -0.15 9.48
N VAL A 158 0.65 -1.39 9.52
CA VAL A 158 0.63 -2.23 10.72
C VAL A 158 2.04 -2.54 11.22
N PHE A 159 2.97 -2.88 10.33
CA PHE A 159 4.37 -3.15 10.68
C PHE A 159 5.03 -1.97 11.39
N TRP A 160 4.94 -0.78 10.79
CA TRP A 160 5.55 0.42 11.36
C TRP A 160 4.88 0.88 12.66
N PHE A 161 3.58 0.63 12.78
CA PHE A 161 2.88 0.85 14.04
C PHE A 161 3.34 -0.11 15.14
N LEU A 162 3.47 -1.39 14.86
CA LEU A 162 3.94 -2.38 15.85
C LEU A 162 5.39 -2.12 16.29
N LEU A 163 6.22 -1.60 15.38
CA LEU A 163 7.63 -1.33 15.65
C LEU A 163 7.84 0.01 16.38
N LEU A 164 7.20 1.09 15.95
CA LEU A 164 7.46 2.47 16.40
C LEU A 164 6.21 3.19 16.94
N GLY A 165 5.07 2.52 17.04
CA GLY A 165 3.80 3.13 17.48
C GLY A 165 3.22 4.15 16.48
N ALA A 166 2.46 5.10 17.02
CA ALA A 166 1.85 6.17 16.22
C ALA A 166 2.85 6.98 15.37
N PRO A 167 4.03 7.36 15.85
CA PRO A 167 5.03 8.01 15.00
C PRO A 167 5.44 7.19 13.79
N GLY A 168 5.61 5.88 13.96
CA GLY A 168 6.01 4.97 12.89
C GLY A 168 4.97 4.89 11.77
N VAL A 169 3.70 4.72 12.13
CA VAL A 169 2.62 4.65 11.13
C VAL A 169 2.40 5.98 10.42
N VAL A 170 2.54 7.11 11.13
CA VAL A 170 2.43 8.45 10.53
C VAL A 170 3.57 8.71 9.56
N LEU A 171 4.82 8.41 9.95
CA LEU A 171 5.99 8.52 9.08
C LEU A 171 5.80 7.69 7.80
N TYR A 172 5.45 6.41 7.98
CA TYR A 172 5.24 5.50 6.86
C TYR A 172 4.14 6.00 5.91
N ARG A 173 2.96 6.33 6.44
CA ARG A 173 1.82 6.71 5.60
C ARG A 173 2.04 8.03 4.88
N ALA A 174 2.72 8.98 5.53
CA ALA A 174 3.11 10.23 4.90
C ALA A 174 4.16 10.01 3.80
N ALA A 175 5.17 9.16 4.02
CA ALA A 175 6.17 8.80 3.00
C ALA A 175 5.54 8.09 1.80
N ASN A 176 4.67 7.12 2.03
CA ASN A 176 3.94 6.41 0.98
C ASN A 176 3.04 7.36 0.16
N THR A 177 2.42 8.35 0.81
CA THR A 177 1.65 9.39 0.10
C THR A 177 2.56 10.29 -0.75
N LEU A 178 3.77 10.61 -0.25
CA LEU A 178 4.77 11.37 -1.03
C LEU A 178 5.24 10.60 -2.26
N ASP A 179 5.50 9.30 -2.15
CA ASP A 179 5.82 8.46 -3.29
C ASP A 179 4.68 8.43 -4.30
N ALA A 180 3.45 8.24 -3.86
CA ALA A 180 2.27 8.29 -4.71
C ALA A 180 2.08 9.61 -5.45
N MET A 181 2.61 10.74 -4.91
CA MET A 181 2.52 12.06 -5.54
C MET A 181 3.77 12.44 -6.35
N TRP A 182 4.97 12.05 -5.89
CA TRP A 182 6.25 12.47 -6.48
C TRP A 182 7.09 11.33 -7.05
N GLY A 183 6.78 10.06 -6.76
CA GLY A 183 7.59 8.91 -7.17
C GLY A 183 7.53 8.54 -8.65
N TYR A 184 6.72 9.24 -9.44
CA TYR A 184 6.59 8.97 -10.87
C TYR A 184 7.88 9.25 -11.66
N ARG A 185 8.27 8.31 -12.53
CA ARG A 185 9.42 8.45 -13.44
C ARG A 185 9.05 9.21 -14.72
N ASN A 186 8.54 10.44 -14.56
CA ASN A 186 8.28 11.38 -15.65
C ASN A 186 9.28 12.54 -15.58
N GLU A 187 9.27 13.41 -16.57
CA GLU A 187 10.19 14.57 -16.65
C GLU A 187 10.13 15.47 -15.41
N ARG A 188 8.94 15.63 -14.83
CA ARG A 188 8.75 16.48 -13.67
C ARG A 188 9.38 15.90 -12.40
N PHE A 189 9.18 14.62 -12.13
CA PHE A 189 9.51 14.03 -10.84
C PHE A 189 10.74 13.11 -10.85
N LEU A 190 11.32 12.80 -12.03
CA LEU A 190 12.47 11.90 -12.15
C LEU A 190 13.61 12.22 -11.16
N HIS A 191 13.88 13.50 -10.95
CA HIS A 191 14.94 13.95 -10.07
C HIS A 191 14.41 14.54 -8.77
N PHE A 192 13.35 15.34 -8.81
CA PHE A 192 12.73 15.92 -7.64
C PHE A 192 12.12 14.87 -6.72
N GLY A 193 11.36 13.92 -7.26
CA GLY A 193 10.70 12.85 -6.52
C GLY A 193 11.61 11.68 -6.14
N TRP A 194 12.88 11.68 -6.59
CA TRP A 194 13.81 10.59 -6.34
C TRP A 194 13.93 10.21 -4.87
N ALA A 195 14.01 11.19 -3.98
CA ALA A 195 14.15 10.95 -2.55
C ALA A 195 12.88 10.33 -1.93
N ALA A 196 11.69 10.78 -2.35
CA ALA A 196 10.42 10.21 -1.91
C ALA A 196 10.32 8.73 -2.32
N ALA A 197 10.58 8.42 -3.59
CA ALA A 197 10.54 7.05 -4.11
C ALA A 197 11.55 6.14 -3.39
N ARG A 198 12.79 6.60 -3.15
CA ARG A 198 13.80 5.79 -2.46
C ARG A 198 13.50 5.59 -0.99
N PHE A 199 12.95 6.60 -0.33
CA PHE A 199 12.59 6.49 1.08
C PHE A 199 11.43 5.52 1.28
N ASP A 200 10.41 5.59 0.43
CA ASP A 200 9.30 4.63 0.42
C ASP A 200 9.79 3.21 0.11
N ASP A 201 10.67 3.03 -0.90
CA ASP A 201 11.29 1.74 -1.21
C ASP A 201 11.98 1.11 0.02
N VAL A 202 12.70 1.91 0.82
CA VAL A 202 13.38 1.44 2.04
C VAL A 202 12.38 1.08 3.13
N LEU A 203 11.36 1.91 3.35
CA LEU A 203 10.33 1.65 4.35
C LEU A 203 9.51 0.39 4.03
N ASN A 204 9.31 0.08 2.77
CA ASN A 204 8.58 -1.11 2.32
C ASN A 204 9.44 -2.38 2.25
N LEU A 205 10.77 -2.30 2.42
CA LEU A 205 11.66 -3.43 2.20
C LEU A 205 11.29 -4.66 3.05
N ILE A 206 11.12 -4.50 4.34
CA ILE A 206 10.75 -5.58 5.27
C ILE A 206 9.25 -5.90 5.17
N PRO A 207 8.34 -4.92 5.28
CA PRO A 207 6.90 -5.19 5.19
C PRO A 207 6.49 -5.99 3.96
N ALA A 208 6.99 -5.64 2.77
CA ALA A 208 6.67 -6.33 1.54
C ALA A 208 7.08 -7.83 1.55
N ARG A 209 8.23 -8.17 2.17
CA ARG A 209 8.65 -9.56 2.30
C ARG A 209 7.80 -10.33 3.30
N LEU A 210 7.45 -9.71 4.41
CA LEU A 210 6.54 -10.31 5.40
C LEU A 210 5.14 -10.51 4.81
N THR A 211 4.64 -9.55 4.03
CA THR A 211 3.38 -9.68 3.30
C THR A 211 3.43 -10.84 2.30
N ALA A 212 4.50 -10.92 1.50
CA ALA A 212 4.70 -12.01 0.54
C ALA A 212 4.72 -13.38 1.24
N LEU A 213 5.44 -13.50 2.36
CA LEU A 213 5.45 -14.72 3.18
C LEU A 213 4.06 -15.06 3.70
N THR A 214 3.30 -14.09 4.15
CA THR A 214 1.94 -14.30 4.65
C THR A 214 1.00 -14.80 3.55
N TYR A 215 1.08 -14.21 2.34
CA TYR A 215 0.31 -14.67 1.18
C TYR A 215 0.65 -16.12 0.81
N ILE A 216 1.94 -16.48 0.87
CA ILE A 216 2.41 -17.85 0.62
C ILE A 216 1.84 -18.83 1.66
N LEU A 217 1.85 -18.44 2.94
CA LEU A 217 1.38 -19.31 4.02
C LEU A 217 -0.13 -19.57 3.95
N LEU A 218 -0.91 -18.57 3.52
CA LEU A 218 -2.37 -18.64 3.50
C LEU A 218 -2.97 -19.03 2.14
N GLY A 219 -2.12 -19.18 1.10
CA GLY A 219 -2.49 -19.62 -0.25
C GLY A 219 -1.81 -20.93 -0.65
N HIS A 220 -1.52 -21.09 -1.94
CA HIS A 220 -0.76 -22.23 -2.45
C HIS A 220 0.74 -22.06 -2.15
N THR A 221 1.20 -22.57 -1.01
CA THR A 221 2.53 -22.33 -0.45
C THR A 221 3.66 -22.64 -1.46
N ARG A 222 3.66 -23.81 -2.08
CA ARG A 222 4.71 -24.23 -3.02
C ARG A 222 4.77 -23.30 -4.24
N GLN A 223 3.62 -23.00 -4.84
CA GLN A 223 3.54 -22.15 -6.02
C GLN A 223 3.90 -20.69 -5.71
N GLY A 224 3.39 -20.15 -4.61
CA GLY A 224 3.73 -18.81 -4.15
C GLY A 224 5.23 -18.64 -3.92
N TRP A 225 5.88 -19.61 -3.29
CA TRP A 225 7.33 -19.60 -3.06
C TRP A 225 8.14 -19.67 -4.35
N GLN A 226 7.74 -20.57 -5.27
CA GLN A 226 8.40 -20.72 -6.57
C GLN A 226 8.29 -19.45 -7.41
N CYS A 227 7.09 -18.86 -7.48
CA CYS A 227 6.86 -17.60 -8.21
C CYS A 227 7.67 -16.47 -7.60
N TRP A 228 7.67 -16.31 -6.27
CA TRP A 228 8.48 -15.28 -5.62
C TRP A 228 9.95 -15.40 -6.02
N ARG A 229 10.56 -16.56 -5.83
CA ARG A 229 12.01 -16.74 -6.10
C ARG A 229 12.37 -16.55 -7.57
N ALA A 230 11.54 -17.04 -8.48
CA ALA A 230 11.87 -17.04 -9.91
C ALA A 230 11.49 -15.71 -10.60
N GLN A 231 10.41 -15.06 -10.18
CA GLN A 231 9.79 -13.99 -10.96
C GLN A 231 9.91 -12.61 -10.33
N ALA A 232 9.98 -12.49 -8.98
CA ALA A 232 10.08 -11.20 -8.32
C ALA A 232 11.25 -10.31 -8.78
N PRO A 233 12.46 -10.86 -9.08
CA PRO A 233 13.58 -10.05 -9.55
C PRO A 233 13.35 -9.38 -10.92
N SER A 234 12.42 -9.89 -11.74
CA SER A 234 12.09 -9.31 -13.04
C SER A 234 11.20 -8.07 -12.95
N TRP A 235 10.57 -7.83 -11.79
CA TRP A 235 9.66 -6.70 -11.61
C TRP A 235 10.43 -5.41 -11.34
N TYR A 236 9.87 -4.29 -11.81
CA TYR A 236 10.55 -2.97 -11.74
C TYR A 236 10.63 -2.36 -10.32
N SER A 237 9.78 -2.81 -9.39
CA SER A 237 9.82 -2.41 -7.99
C SER A 237 10.40 -3.53 -7.12
N PRO A 238 11.37 -3.24 -6.27
CA PRO A 238 11.99 -4.23 -5.39
C PRO A 238 11.04 -4.76 -4.30
N ASN A 239 9.91 -4.07 -4.07
CA ASN A 239 8.93 -4.39 -3.06
C ASN A 239 7.65 -4.98 -3.67
N ALA A 240 7.11 -4.38 -4.72
CA ALA A 240 5.96 -4.92 -5.41
C ALA A 240 6.25 -6.29 -6.06
N GLY A 241 7.49 -6.53 -6.56
CA GLY A 241 7.88 -7.81 -7.14
C GLY A 241 7.63 -9.01 -6.22
N PRO A 242 8.19 -9.04 -5.00
CA PRO A 242 7.91 -10.08 -4.01
C PRO A 242 6.42 -10.28 -3.72
N VAL A 243 5.70 -9.20 -3.44
CA VAL A 243 4.27 -9.23 -3.08
C VAL A 243 3.42 -9.78 -4.22
N MET A 244 3.62 -9.24 -5.42
CA MET A 244 2.86 -9.59 -6.61
C MET A 244 3.13 -11.03 -7.08
N ALA A 245 4.40 -11.44 -7.13
CA ALA A 245 4.77 -12.78 -7.54
C ALA A 245 4.29 -13.84 -6.54
N ALA A 246 4.48 -13.59 -5.25
CA ALA A 246 4.00 -14.45 -4.18
C ALA A 246 2.48 -14.57 -4.18
N GLY A 247 1.77 -13.44 -4.26
CA GLY A 247 0.30 -13.40 -4.28
C GLY A 247 -0.28 -14.08 -5.52
N ALA A 248 0.28 -13.83 -6.71
CA ALA A 248 -0.12 -14.49 -7.95
C ALA A 248 0.04 -16.01 -7.89
N GLY A 249 1.19 -16.48 -7.39
CA GLY A 249 1.45 -17.89 -7.14
C GLY A 249 0.53 -18.49 -6.08
N ALA A 250 0.29 -17.77 -4.97
CA ALA A 250 -0.60 -18.19 -3.89
C ALA A 250 -2.07 -18.34 -4.36
N LEU A 251 -2.52 -17.49 -5.28
CA LEU A 251 -3.85 -17.57 -5.91
C LEU A 251 -3.89 -18.51 -7.10
N GLY A 252 -2.76 -18.91 -7.67
CA GLY A 252 -2.66 -19.75 -8.85
C GLY A 252 -3.13 -19.06 -10.14
N VAL A 253 -2.88 -17.76 -10.29
CA VAL A 253 -3.33 -16.94 -11.42
C VAL A 253 -2.16 -16.28 -12.16
N LEU A 254 -2.42 -15.83 -13.39
CA LEU A 254 -1.50 -15.04 -14.21
C LEU A 254 -1.75 -13.56 -13.99
N LEU A 255 -0.74 -12.84 -13.52
CA LEU A 255 -0.71 -11.39 -13.39
C LEU A 255 0.38 -10.77 -14.27
N GLY A 256 0.48 -9.44 -14.30
CA GLY A 256 1.44 -8.74 -15.15
C GLY A 256 1.03 -8.72 -16.63
N GLY A 257 2.02 -8.78 -17.53
CA GLY A 257 1.82 -8.66 -18.97
C GLY A 257 1.58 -7.21 -19.43
N ALA A 258 1.20 -7.05 -20.70
CA ALA A 258 1.00 -5.75 -21.33
C ALA A 258 -0.08 -4.91 -20.63
N ALA A 259 0.19 -3.62 -20.46
CA ALA A 259 -0.79 -2.67 -19.94
C ALA A 259 -0.59 -1.29 -20.58
N SER A 260 -1.69 -0.57 -20.83
CA SER A 260 -1.66 0.77 -21.42
C SER A 260 -1.61 1.84 -20.33
N TYR A 261 -0.60 2.72 -20.39
CA TYR A 261 -0.44 3.87 -19.51
C TYR A 261 -0.32 5.14 -20.36
N HIS A 262 -1.19 6.10 -20.15
CA HIS A 262 -1.19 7.37 -20.89
C HIS A 262 -1.09 7.19 -22.42
N GLY A 263 -1.83 6.21 -22.96
CA GLY A 263 -1.83 5.90 -24.41
C GLY A 263 -0.60 5.13 -24.92
N LYS A 264 0.35 4.76 -24.04
CA LYS A 264 1.53 3.96 -24.42
C LYS A 264 1.41 2.56 -23.86
N LEU A 265 1.55 1.55 -24.72
CA LEU A 265 1.60 0.14 -24.31
C LEU A 265 2.95 -0.15 -23.65
N LYS A 266 2.91 -0.56 -22.38
CA LYS A 266 4.10 -0.98 -21.62
C LYS A 266 4.06 -2.50 -21.45
N GLN A 267 5.10 -3.16 -21.94
CA GLN A 267 5.31 -4.58 -21.65
C GLN A 267 5.84 -4.72 -20.21
N ARG A 268 5.16 -5.52 -19.41
CA ARG A 268 5.54 -5.85 -18.04
C ARG A 268 5.84 -7.34 -17.96
N PRO A 269 6.75 -7.79 -17.09
CA PRO A 269 6.93 -9.22 -16.82
C PRO A 269 5.62 -9.88 -16.42
N THR A 270 5.45 -11.15 -16.74
CA THR A 270 4.35 -11.96 -16.24
C THR A 270 4.71 -12.56 -14.88
N LEU A 271 3.73 -12.64 -13.98
CA LEU A 271 3.88 -13.16 -12.63
C LEU A 271 2.83 -14.24 -12.36
N GLY A 272 3.17 -15.22 -11.52
CA GLY A 272 2.27 -16.28 -11.14
C GLY A 272 2.30 -17.46 -12.11
N LEU A 273 1.14 -18.08 -12.33
CA LEU A 273 0.96 -19.24 -13.19
C LEU A 273 0.29 -18.84 -14.51
N GLN A 274 0.16 -19.81 -15.44
CA GLN A 274 -0.39 -19.51 -16.77
C GLN A 274 -1.92 -19.40 -16.83
N ARG A 275 -2.63 -19.65 -15.72
CA ARG A 275 -4.09 -19.53 -15.68
C ARG A 275 -4.54 -18.07 -15.66
N PRO A 276 -5.25 -17.57 -16.67
CA PRO A 276 -5.82 -16.23 -16.65
C PRO A 276 -6.77 -16.08 -15.46
N PRO A 277 -6.81 -14.91 -14.81
CA PRO A 277 -7.75 -14.66 -13.72
C PRO A 277 -9.17 -14.49 -14.25
N VAL A 278 -10.13 -14.91 -13.44
CA VAL A 278 -11.57 -14.70 -13.64
C VAL A 278 -12.13 -13.83 -12.52
N ALA A 279 -13.36 -13.35 -12.65
CA ALA A 279 -14.01 -12.48 -11.65
C ALA A 279 -13.92 -13.03 -10.23
N GLU A 280 -14.15 -14.34 -10.04
CA GLU A 280 -14.10 -14.99 -8.72
C GLU A 280 -12.72 -14.95 -8.04
N ASP A 281 -11.66 -14.79 -8.80
CA ASP A 281 -10.32 -14.63 -8.24
C ASP A 281 -10.14 -13.30 -7.51
N ILE A 282 -10.97 -12.29 -7.82
CA ILE A 282 -11.02 -11.04 -7.04
C ILE A 282 -11.48 -11.33 -5.61
N ALA A 283 -12.54 -12.14 -5.43
CA ALA A 283 -13.01 -12.54 -4.10
C ALA A 283 -11.91 -13.31 -3.33
N ARG A 284 -11.18 -14.19 -4.03
CA ARG A 284 -10.06 -14.95 -3.44
C ARG A 284 -8.90 -14.02 -3.03
N ALA A 285 -8.60 -13.00 -3.81
CA ALA A 285 -7.57 -12.02 -3.47
C ALA A 285 -7.98 -11.17 -2.25
N ILE A 286 -9.23 -10.67 -2.21
CA ILE A 286 -9.79 -9.99 -1.04
C ILE A 286 -9.67 -10.88 0.20
N ALA A 287 -10.14 -12.12 0.11
CA ALA A 287 -10.10 -13.07 1.23
C ALA A 287 -8.65 -13.39 1.68
N LEU A 288 -7.69 -13.45 0.76
CA LEU A 288 -6.28 -13.64 1.08
C LEU A 288 -5.74 -12.47 1.92
N VAL A 289 -6.01 -11.24 1.50
CA VAL A 289 -5.58 -10.03 2.24
C VAL A 289 -6.26 -9.96 3.61
N GLU A 290 -7.57 -10.22 3.70
CA GLU A 290 -8.31 -10.21 4.98
C GLU A 290 -7.79 -11.26 5.96
N ARG A 291 -7.60 -12.51 5.51
CA ARG A 291 -7.03 -13.58 6.35
C ARG A 291 -5.62 -13.23 6.81
N SER A 292 -4.83 -12.61 5.93
CA SER A 292 -3.49 -12.14 6.26
C SER A 292 -3.52 -11.07 7.36
N LEU A 293 -4.43 -10.11 7.28
CA LEU A 293 -4.59 -9.08 8.31
C LEU A 293 -4.96 -9.68 9.67
N TRP A 294 -5.92 -10.60 9.70
CA TRP A 294 -6.30 -11.27 10.94
C TRP A 294 -5.19 -12.15 11.51
N LEU A 295 -4.38 -12.77 10.66
CA LEU A 295 -3.18 -13.50 11.12
C LEU A 295 -2.18 -12.54 11.80
N TRP A 296 -1.93 -11.36 11.23
CA TRP A 296 -1.04 -10.36 11.84
C TRP A 296 -1.58 -9.84 13.17
N VAL A 297 -2.88 -9.58 13.27
CA VAL A 297 -3.54 -9.22 14.53
C VAL A 297 -3.38 -10.32 15.57
N ALA A 298 -3.64 -11.58 15.21
CA ALA A 298 -3.51 -12.71 16.11
C ALA A 298 -2.06 -12.91 16.60
N LEU A 299 -1.08 -12.81 15.70
CA LEU A 299 0.34 -12.91 16.05
C LEU A 299 0.79 -11.75 16.95
N ALA A 300 0.33 -10.53 16.71
CA ALA A 300 0.63 -9.38 17.55
C ALA A 300 0.04 -9.55 18.97
N LEU A 301 -1.20 -10.03 19.08
CA LEU A 301 -1.84 -10.31 20.37
C LEU A 301 -1.11 -11.43 21.12
N LEU A 302 -0.74 -12.51 20.44
CA LEU A 302 0.00 -13.63 21.03
C LEU A 302 1.36 -13.16 21.54
N ALA A 303 2.13 -12.44 20.71
CA ALA A 303 3.43 -11.89 21.10
C ALA A 303 3.31 -10.91 22.30
N GLY A 304 2.27 -10.08 22.29
CA GLY A 304 1.99 -9.16 23.38
C GLY A 304 1.62 -9.87 24.68
N TRP A 305 0.85 -10.95 24.60
CA TRP A 305 0.48 -11.78 25.77
C TRP A 305 1.68 -12.53 26.33
N LEU A 306 2.50 -13.16 25.49
CA LEU A 306 3.72 -13.85 25.92
C LEU A 306 4.68 -12.89 26.63
N ASN A 307 4.96 -11.72 26.04
CA ASN A 307 5.83 -10.74 26.68
C ASN A 307 5.28 -10.26 28.04
N TRP A 308 3.96 -10.08 28.17
CA TRP A 308 3.34 -9.73 29.44
C TRP A 308 3.48 -10.84 30.50
N SER A 309 3.24 -12.10 30.09
CA SER A 309 3.35 -13.26 31.00
C SER A 309 4.77 -13.44 31.54
N PHE A 310 5.80 -13.31 30.66
CA PHE A 310 7.20 -13.41 31.10
C PHE A 310 7.67 -12.23 31.95
N SER A 311 7.02 -11.06 31.83
CA SER A 311 7.39 -9.89 32.63
C SER A 311 6.75 -9.88 34.03
N HIS A 312 5.80 -10.77 34.30
CA HIS A 312 5.03 -10.85 35.54
C HIS A 312 5.09 -12.25 36.21
N ALA A 313 5.84 -13.18 35.61
CA ALA A 313 6.25 -14.45 36.20
C ALA A 313 7.63 -14.31 36.86
#